data_7070deda1edbe9c274f3a51030f2a441
#
_entry.id   7070deda1edbe9c274f3a51030f2a441
#
_cell.length_a   1.000
_cell.length_b   1.000
_cell.length_c   1.000
_cell.angle_alpha   90.00
_cell.angle_beta   90.00
_cell.angle_gamma   90.00
#
_symmetry.space_group_name_H-M   'P 1'
#
loop_
_entity.id
_entity.type
_entity.pdbx_description
1 polymer ?
#
loop_
_entity_poly.entity_id
_entity_poly.type
_entity_poly.pdbx_seq_one_letter_code
_entity_poly.pdbx_strand_id
1 'polypeptide(L)'
;MRLSKIQKKLINICEIFKLGEIEAYQQEDSSQNSVYKIVTTKGIYIIKEYSKDAIGNYYYLRKRKEQIAISEQLKKHKINCIIPKRVNDKQFFLLDKQYYLVYDCSKDKYLTQDNITKEHIIELAKTQAKIHKLNIETKLPCTYKNIIIDFELFTKIIRDPNLKDLIDSNKSKLNEFIKKGNNALPSVKKNLCYSHNDYKHQNILWNDKKMTLIDFDASGLSNPTAALIESAFTYSRQNNEINYDDFELYIKTYLEEYGPLKDNFKDCLYVSMNGKLQWLNYLMFKKRLKDVTSMLNTLILFASNVETLNEIYENLI
;
A
#
# COMPACT_ATOMS: atom_id res chain seq x y z
N MET A 1 36.34 -20.28 2.10
CA MET A 1 35.80 -18.99 1.56
C MET A 1 35.21 -18.16 2.72
N ARG A 2 35.56 -16.89 2.85
CA ARG A 2 35.09 -16.05 3.98
C ARG A 2 33.65 -15.61 3.67
N LEU A 3 32.66 -16.02 4.46
CA LEU A 3 31.25 -15.63 4.31
C LEU A 3 31.09 -14.11 4.41
N SER A 4 30.27 -13.54 3.54
CA SER A 4 29.89 -12.11 3.63
C SER A 4 29.09 -11.83 4.91
N LYS A 5 29.00 -10.55 5.31
CA LYS A 5 28.21 -10.14 6.48
C LYS A 5 26.72 -10.52 6.32
N ILE A 6 26.18 -10.41 5.09
CA ILE A 6 24.79 -10.79 4.78
C ILE A 6 24.61 -12.31 4.93
N GLN A 7 25.52 -13.12 4.37
CA GLN A 7 25.42 -14.57 4.48
C GLN A 7 25.42 -15.05 5.95
N LYS A 8 26.33 -14.53 6.77
CA LYS A 8 26.35 -14.86 8.21
C LYS A 8 25.03 -14.53 8.90
N LYS A 9 24.47 -13.37 8.60
CA LYS A 9 23.19 -12.93 9.14
C LYS A 9 22.04 -13.86 8.73
N LEU A 10 21.93 -14.19 7.44
CA LEU A 10 20.89 -15.08 6.93
C LEU A 10 21.01 -16.49 7.54
N ILE A 11 22.22 -17.02 7.70
CA ILE A 11 22.48 -18.30 8.36
C ILE A 11 21.95 -18.27 9.80
N ASN A 12 22.29 -17.26 10.59
CA ASN A 12 21.81 -17.14 11.97
C ASN A 12 20.26 -17.10 12.04
N ILE A 13 19.61 -16.39 11.08
CA ILE A 13 18.15 -16.34 11.04
C ILE A 13 17.59 -17.74 10.70
N CYS A 14 18.20 -18.46 9.76
CA CYS A 14 17.77 -19.82 9.41
C CYS A 14 17.91 -20.79 10.57
N GLU A 15 18.97 -20.68 11.36
CA GLU A 15 19.16 -21.49 12.57
C GLU A 15 18.09 -21.19 13.62
N ILE A 16 17.85 -19.91 13.93
CA ILE A 16 16.85 -19.47 14.90
C ILE A 16 15.45 -19.95 14.51
N PHE A 17 15.06 -19.80 13.25
CA PHE A 17 13.76 -20.20 12.73
C PHE A 17 13.69 -21.66 12.31
N LYS A 18 14.80 -22.42 12.42
CA LYS A 18 14.91 -23.84 12.03
C LYS A 18 14.51 -24.09 10.56
N LEU A 19 14.92 -23.19 9.67
CA LEU A 19 14.53 -23.20 8.26
C LEU A 19 15.37 -24.17 7.40
N GLY A 20 16.41 -24.80 7.95
CA GLY A 20 17.37 -25.64 7.21
C GLY A 20 18.58 -24.86 6.74
N GLU A 21 19.45 -25.53 5.98
CA GLU A 21 20.68 -24.94 5.41
C GLU A 21 20.34 -24.11 4.17
N ILE A 22 21.03 -22.98 4.00
CA ILE A 22 20.82 -22.10 2.85
C ILE A 22 21.52 -22.68 1.62
N GLU A 23 20.75 -22.93 0.57
CA GLU A 23 21.24 -23.35 -0.75
C GLU A 23 21.46 -22.14 -1.68
N ALA A 24 20.56 -21.14 -1.62
CA ALA A 24 20.64 -19.90 -2.39
C ALA A 24 19.90 -18.76 -1.70
N TYR A 25 20.27 -17.52 -2.02
CA TYR A 25 19.52 -16.34 -1.63
C TYR A 25 19.62 -15.25 -2.69
N GLN A 26 18.58 -14.40 -2.75
CA GLN A 26 18.48 -13.23 -3.61
C GLN A 26 17.94 -12.07 -2.78
N GLN A 27 18.49 -10.88 -2.96
CA GLN A 27 17.89 -9.67 -2.43
C GLN A 27 16.85 -9.16 -3.43
N GLU A 28 15.64 -8.92 -2.96
CA GLU A 28 14.55 -8.38 -3.76
C GLU A 28 14.54 -6.85 -3.71
N ASP A 29 14.06 -6.22 -4.77
CA ASP A 29 13.90 -4.78 -4.81
C ASP A 29 12.83 -4.31 -3.82
N SER A 30 13.18 -3.37 -2.96
CA SER A 30 12.28 -2.80 -1.97
C SER A 30 12.61 -1.33 -1.70
N SER A 31 11.59 -0.51 -1.50
CA SER A 31 11.75 0.94 -1.35
C SER A 31 12.26 1.39 0.02
N GLN A 32 12.00 0.63 1.08
CA GLN A 32 12.27 1.05 2.46
C GLN A 32 13.00 0.01 3.30
N ASN A 33 12.68 -1.27 3.12
CA ASN A 33 13.22 -2.37 3.89
C ASN A 33 14.13 -3.23 3.00
N SER A 34 15.01 -4.02 3.59
CA SER A 34 15.72 -5.05 2.82
C SER A 34 14.90 -6.34 2.84
N VAL A 35 14.63 -6.89 1.67
CA VAL A 35 13.88 -8.15 1.54
C VAL A 35 14.78 -9.18 0.88
N TYR A 36 14.83 -10.38 1.46
CA TYR A 36 15.62 -11.49 0.95
C TYR A 36 14.72 -12.69 0.71
N LYS A 37 14.76 -13.24 -0.49
CA LYS A 37 14.22 -14.55 -0.81
C LYS A 37 15.34 -15.56 -0.60
N ILE A 38 15.08 -16.59 0.21
CA ILE A 38 16.05 -17.64 0.50
C ILE A 38 15.49 -19.00 0.12
N VAL A 39 16.33 -19.84 -0.46
CA VAL A 39 16.08 -21.25 -0.72
C VAL A 39 16.90 -22.04 0.27
N THR A 40 16.25 -22.96 0.97
CA THR A 40 16.90 -23.82 1.96
C THR A 40 16.53 -25.28 1.75
N THR A 41 17.20 -26.18 2.45
CA THR A 41 16.90 -27.62 2.45
C THR A 41 15.47 -27.97 2.92
N LYS A 42 14.75 -27.03 3.55
CA LYS A 42 13.38 -27.22 4.07
C LYS A 42 12.30 -26.44 3.31
N GLY A 43 12.69 -25.55 2.41
CA GLY A 43 11.72 -24.75 1.63
C GLY A 43 12.23 -23.37 1.24
N ILE A 44 11.31 -22.54 0.76
CA ILE A 44 11.59 -21.18 0.31
C ILE A 44 10.95 -20.21 1.28
N TYR A 45 11.68 -19.19 1.70
CA TYR A 45 11.24 -18.21 2.69
C TYR A 45 11.56 -16.79 2.25
N ILE A 46 10.79 -15.84 2.77
CA ILE A 46 11.04 -14.40 2.64
C ILE A 46 11.47 -13.86 4.00
N ILE A 47 12.63 -13.22 4.03
CA ILE A 47 13.13 -12.50 5.22
C ILE A 47 13.03 -11.01 4.95
N LYS A 48 12.25 -10.31 5.75
CA LYS A 48 12.13 -8.84 5.73
C LYS A 48 12.92 -8.24 6.88
N GLU A 49 13.95 -7.48 6.53
CA GLU A 49 14.79 -6.72 7.46
C GLU A 49 14.29 -5.27 7.49
N TYR A 50 13.90 -4.79 8.65
CA TYR A 50 13.42 -3.42 8.81
C TYR A 50 14.57 -2.42 8.86
N SER A 51 14.33 -1.20 8.38
CA SER A 51 15.33 -0.13 8.39
C SER A 51 15.80 0.21 9.82
N LYS A 52 16.98 0.81 9.92
CA LYS A 52 17.57 1.20 11.22
C LYS A 52 16.70 2.21 11.98
N ASP A 53 15.85 2.97 11.30
CA ASP A 53 14.94 3.94 11.93
C ASP A 53 13.87 3.27 12.81
N ALA A 54 13.67 1.95 12.66
CA ALA A 54 12.84 1.15 13.53
C ALA A 54 13.47 0.86 14.90
N ILE A 55 14.80 0.98 15.02
CA ILE A 55 15.55 0.61 16.20
C ILE A 55 15.32 1.62 17.33
N GLY A 56 14.89 1.11 18.50
CA GLY A 56 14.61 1.96 19.68
C GLY A 56 13.32 2.77 19.58
N ASN A 57 12.60 2.72 18.47
CA ASN A 57 11.32 3.38 18.30
C ASN A 57 10.18 2.48 18.81
N TYR A 58 9.81 2.66 20.09
CA TYR A 58 8.74 1.90 20.74
C TYR A 58 7.41 1.99 19.99
N TYR A 59 7.06 3.17 19.46
CA TYR A 59 5.83 3.40 18.69
C TYR A 59 5.82 2.56 17.41
N TYR A 60 6.95 2.52 16.71
CA TYR A 60 7.11 1.73 15.49
C TYR A 60 6.90 0.23 15.77
N LEU A 61 7.54 -0.29 16.82
CA LEU A 61 7.41 -1.69 17.21
C LEU A 61 5.98 -2.06 17.61
N ARG A 62 5.32 -1.20 18.38
CA ARG A 62 3.93 -1.40 18.77
C ARG A 62 3.01 -1.43 17.55
N LYS A 63 3.19 -0.48 16.61
CA LYS A 63 2.46 -0.46 15.34
C LYS A 63 2.62 -1.79 14.59
N ARG A 64 3.85 -2.29 14.45
CA ARG A 64 4.11 -3.56 13.73
C ARG A 64 3.47 -4.76 14.41
N LYS A 65 3.56 -4.86 15.72
CA LYS A 65 2.90 -5.94 16.46
C LYS A 65 1.39 -5.93 16.28
N GLU A 66 0.78 -4.76 16.31
CA GLU A 66 -0.66 -4.62 16.10
C GLU A 66 -1.06 -5.00 14.66
N GLN A 67 -0.30 -4.58 13.65
CA GLN A 67 -0.52 -4.94 12.25
C GLN A 67 -0.45 -6.46 12.02
N ILE A 68 0.50 -7.13 12.67
CA ILE A 68 0.59 -8.61 12.63
C ILE A 68 -0.63 -9.24 13.30
N ALA A 69 -1.03 -8.77 14.47
CA ALA A 69 -2.20 -9.29 15.18
C ALA A 69 -3.48 -9.14 14.36
N ILE A 70 -3.63 -8.01 13.66
CA ILE A 70 -4.77 -7.78 12.77
C ILE A 70 -4.71 -8.73 11.55
N SER A 71 -3.55 -8.96 10.95
CA SER A 71 -3.44 -9.93 9.85
C SER A 71 -3.86 -11.34 10.27
N GLU A 72 -3.60 -11.74 11.51
CA GLU A 72 -4.10 -12.99 12.09
C GLU A 72 -5.62 -12.99 12.27
N GLN A 73 -6.22 -11.85 12.66
CA GLN A 73 -7.68 -11.71 12.72
C GLN A 73 -8.32 -11.81 11.32
N LEU A 74 -7.75 -11.12 10.32
CA LEU A 74 -8.21 -11.21 8.94
C LEU A 74 -8.25 -12.67 8.44
N LYS A 75 -7.20 -13.43 8.75
CA LYS A 75 -7.17 -14.86 8.39
C LYS A 75 -8.25 -15.69 9.08
N LYS A 76 -8.57 -15.40 10.35
CA LYS A 76 -9.70 -16.04 11.06
C LYS A 76 -11.04 -15.73 10.41
N HIS A 77 -11.18 -14.55 9.81
CA HIS A 77 -12.34 -14.12 9.02
C HIS A 77 -12.29 -14.57 7.55
N LYS A 78 -11.47 -15.56 7.22
CA LYS A 78 -11.33 -16.16 5.88
C LYS A 78 -10.83 -15.18 4.79
N ILE A 79 -10.15 -14.10 5.20
CA ILE A 79 -9.41 -13.23 4.29
C ILE A 79 -8.00 -13.79 4.18
N ASN A 80 -7.62 -14.25 2.99
CA ASN A 80 -6.31 -14.83 2.78
C ASN A 80 -5.21 -13.79 2.93
N CYS A 81 -4.27 -14.06 3.81
CA CYS A 81 -3.08 -13.24 4.00
C CYS A 81 -1.91 -14.10 4.49
N ILE A 82 -0.69 -13.65 4.17
CA ILE A 82 0.53 -14.29 4.66
C ILE A 82 0.89 -13.66 6.02
N ILE A 83 1.07 -14.53 7.01
CA ILE A 83 1.42 -14.16 8.38
C ILE A 83 2.88 -14.52 8.64
N PRO A 84 3.65 -13.68 9.36
CA PRO A 84 5.03 -14.03 9.70
C PRO A 84 5.11 -15.26 10.59
N LYS A 85 6.16 -16.04 10.40
CA LYS A 85 6.47 -17.23 11.23
C LYS A 85 6.74 -16.83 12.67
N ARG A 86 6.41 -17.71 13.60
CA ARG A 86 6.69 -17.55 15.02
C ARG A 86 7.91 -18.37 15.46
N VAL A 87 8.72 -17.77 16.32
CA VAL A 87 9.76 -18.46 17.07
C VAL A 87 9.66 -18.04 18.53
N ASN A 88 9.56 -19.01 19.44
CA ASN A 88 9.38 -18.76 20.88
C ASN A 88 8.26 -17.73 21.13
N ASP A 89 7.10 -17.94 20.50
CA ASP A 89 5.91 -17.09 20.54
C ASP A 89 6.09 -15.66 20.04
N LYS A 90 7.23 -15.34 19.43
CA LYS A 90 7.53 -14.05 18.84
C LYS A 90 7.59 -14.14 17.32
N GLN A 91 6.95 -13.20 16.63
CA GLN A 91 7.05 -13.05 15.19
C GLN A 91 8.09 -12.01 14.81
N PHE A 92 8.24 -10.97 15.62
CA PHE A 92 9.18 -9.88 15.45
C PHE A 92 10.48 -10.20 16.17
N PHE A 93 11.54 -10.43 15.43
CA PHE A 93 12.81 -10.90 15.96
C PHE A 93 13.89 -9.82 15.87
N LEU A 94 14.67 -9.64 16.94
CA LEU A 94 15.80 -8.71 17.02
C LEU A 94 17.12 -9.50 16.95
N LEU A 95 17.92 -9.23 15.92
CA LEU A 95 19.28 -9.76 15.77
C LEU A 95 20.22 -8.60 15.37
N ASP A 96 21.38 -8.51 16.03
CA ASP A 96 22.40 -7.46 15.76
C ASP A 96 21.81 -6.04 15.69
N LYS A 97 20.91 -5.71 16.61
CA LYS A 97 20.19 -4.42 16.66
C LYS A 97 19.31 -4.16 15.44
N GLN A 98 18.86 -5.20 14.73
CA GLN A 98 18.00 -5.10 13.55
C GLN A 98 16.77 -5.98 13.75
N TYR A 99 15.60 -5.53 13.29
CA TYR A 99 14.35 -6.30 13.37
C TYR A 99 14.06 -7.06 12.09
N TYR A 100 13.59 -8.28 12.24
CA TYR A 100 13.27 -9.21 11.16
C TYR A 100 11.89 -9.80 11.30
N LEU A 101 11.24 -10.02 10.16
CA LEU A 101 10.11 -10.91 9.99
C LEU A 101 10.48 -12.00 8.97
N VAL A 102 10.02 -13.21 9.21
CA VAL A 102 10.22 -14.34 8.32
C VAL A 102 8.86 -14.87 7.88
N TYR A 103 8.70 -15.11 6.60
CA TYR A 103 7.48 -15.62 5.99
C TYR A 103 7.76 -16.87 5.18
N ASP A 104 6.79 -17.78 5.09
CA ASP A 104 6.80 -18.80 4.05
C ASP A 104 6.61 -18.11 2.69
N CYS A 105 7.42 -18.49 1.70
CA CYS A 105 7.26 -17.96 0.34
C CYS A 105 6.04 -18.62 -0.31
N SER A 106 5.07 -17.81 -0.74
CA SER A 106 3.94 -18.31 -1.52
C SER A 106 4.40 -18.75 -2.91
N LYS A 107 3.72 -19.74 -3.46
CA LYS A 107 3.82 -20.13 -4.88
C LYS A 107 2.98 -19.22 -5.78
N ASP A 108 2.05 -18.46 -5.19
CA ASP A 108 1.19 -17.52 -5.88
C ASP A 108 2.03 -16.35 -6.41
N LYS A 109 1.55 -15.68 -7.46
CA LYS A 109 2.29 -14.63 -8.16
C LYS A 109 1.50 -13.33 -8.11
N TYR A 110 2.18 -12.20 -8.06
CA TYR A 110 1.52 -10.92 -8.35
C TYR A 110 1.26 -10.79 -9.85
N LEU A 111 0.17 -10.12 -10.19
CA LEU A 111 -0.17 -9.78 -11.57
C LEU A 111 0.30 -8.36 -11.88
N THR A 112 0.71 -8.14 -13.12
CA THR A 112 0.86 -6.78 -13.66
C THR A 112 -0.51 -6.19 -14.00
N GLN A 113 -0.60 -4.88 -14.16
CA GLN A 113 -1.85 -4.20 -14.52
C GLN A 113 -2.53 -4.85 -15.73
N ASP A 114 -1.75 -5.16 -16.77
CA ASP A 114 -2.26 -5.70 -18.03
C ASP A 114 -2.86 -7.12 -17.91
N ASN A 115 -2.57 -7.81 -16.80
CA ASN A 115 -3.07 -9.16 -16.53
C ASN A 115 -4.24 -9.18 -15.53
N ILE A 116 -4.70 -8.01 -15.08
CA ILE A 116 -5.90 -7.89 -14.24
C ILE A 116 -7.13 -8.02 -15.11
N THR A 117 -8.00 -8.97 -14.77
CA THR A 117 -9.30 -9.20 -15.46
C THR A 117 -10.45 -8.67 -14.61
N LYS A 118 -11.65 -8.64 -15.18
CA LYS A 118 -12.87 -8.24 -14.45
C LYS A 118 -13.14 -9.11 -13.23
N GLU A 119 -12.84 -10.41 -13.30
CA GLU A 119 -12.98 -11.32 -12.16
C GLU A 119 -12.01 -10.96 -11.02
N HIS A 120 -10.78 -10.54 -11.34
CA HIS A 120 -9.84 -10.04 -10.35
C HIS A 120 -10.35 -8.75 -9.70
N ILE A 121 -10.90 -7.81 -10.49
CA ILE A 121 -11.50 -6.57 -9.99
C ILE A 121 -12.65 -6.87 -9.02
N ILE A 122 -13.52 -7.81 -9.36
CA ILE A 122 -14.62 -8.25 -8.49
C ILE A 122 -14.09 -8.81 -7.16
N GLU A 123 -13.10 -9.70 -7.20
CA GLU A 123 -12.54 -10.29 -5.99
C GLU A 123 -11.84 -9.25 -5.11
N LEU A 124 -11.11 -8.30 -5.74
CA LEU A 124 -10.48 -7.17 -5.06
C LEU A 124 -11.50 -6.31 -4.31
N ALA A 125 -12.55 -5.89 -5.01
CA ALA A 125 -13.59 -5.04 -4.44
C ALA A 125 -14.35 -5.73 -3.29
N LYS A 126 -14.73 -7.01 -3.46
CA LYS A 126 -15.38 -7.83 -2.43
C LYS A 126 -14.49 -8.00 -1.20
N THR A 127 -13.21 -8.30 -1.40
CA THR A 127 -12.28 -8.51 -0.28
C THR A 127 -12.05 -7.21 0.48
N GLN A 128 -11.89 -6.08 -0.22
CA GLN A 128 -11.76 -4.77 0.44
C GLN A 128 -13.01 -4.42 1.24
N ALA A 129 -14.20 -4.62 0.67
CA ALA A 129 -15.48 -4.41 1.35
C ALA A 129 -15.60 -5.26 2.63
N LYS A 130 -15.25 -6.55 2.54
CA LYS A 130 -15.22 -7.46 3.71
C LYS A 130 -14.29 -6.95 4.81
N ILE A 131 -13.08 -6.51 4.46
CA ILE A 131 -12.12 -5.95 5.44
C ILE A 131 -12.75 -4.75 6.15
N HIS A 132 -13.33 -3.81 5.41
CA HIS A 132 -13.94 -2.60 5.97
C HIS A 132 -15.18 -2.91 6.84
N LYS A 133 -15.96 -3.95 6.51
CA LYS A 133 -17.12 -4.40 7.29
C LYS A 133 -16.76 -5.07 8.62
N LEU A 134 -15.56 -5.63 8.74
CA LEU A 134 -15.14 -6.31 9.98
C LEU A 134 -15.06 -5.37 11.18
N ASN A 135 -15.02 -4.06 10.95
CA ASN A 135 -14.99 -3.03 11.99
C ASN A 135 -13.94 -3.33 13.07
N ILE A 136 -12.73 -3.69 12.64
CA ILE A 136 -11.64 -4.11 13.52
C ILE A 136 -11.26 -2.94 14.42
N GLU A 137 -11.42 -3.13 15.72
CA GLU A 137 -10.92 -2.17 16.72
C GLU A 137 -9.39 -2.17 16.72
N THR A 138 -8.80 -0.99 16.55
CA THR A 138 -7.36 -0.84 16.50
C THR A 138 -6.88 0.50 17.06
N LYS A 139 -5.67 0.49 17.61
CA LYS A 139 -4.93 1.69 18.03
C LYS A 139 -3.99 2.20 16.94
N LEU A 140 -4.04 1.63 15.74
CA LEU A 140 -3.28 2.14 14.61
C LEU A 140 -3.75 3.57 14.28
N PRO A 141 -2.82 4.44 13.86
CA PRO A 141 -3.17 5.82 13.57
C PRO A 141 -3.99 5.94 12.28
N CYS A 142 -4.76 7.00 12.19
CA CYS A 142 -5.30 7.47 10.92
C CYS A 142 -4.15 7.88 9.99
N THR A 143 -4.20 7.44 8.74
CA THR A 143 -3.13 7.66 7.76
C THR A 143 -3.18 9.05 7.13
N TYR A 144 -4.33 9.72 7.19
CA TYR A 144 -4.53 11.03 6.55
C TYR A 144 -3.85 12.17 7.31
N LYS A 145 -3.14 13.01 6.54
CA LYS A 145 -2.45 14.21 7.03
C LYS A 145 -2.87 15.42 6.22
N ASN A 146 -2.72 16.58 6.81
CA ASN A 146 -2.75 17.83 6.05
C ASN A 146 -1.55 17.85 5.09
N ILE A 147 -1.79 18.14 3.82
CA ILE A 147 -0.78 18.08 2.76
C ILE A 147 -0.30 19.50 2.46
N ILE A 148 1.00 19.68 2.49
CA ILE A 148 1.68 20.91 2.05
C ILE A 148 2.81 20.49 1.10
N ILE A 149 2.73 20.91 -0.16
CA ILE A 149 3.77 20.68 -1.17
C ILE A 149 4.15 22.03 -1.77
N ASP A 150 5.43 22.38 -1.69
CA ASP A 150 5.97 23.57 -2.32
C ASP A 150 6.53 23.21 -3.71
N PHE A 151 5.66 23.25 -4.71
CA PHE A 151 6.05 22.99 -6.10
C PHE A 151 7.00 24.05 -6.64
N GLU A 152 6.86 25.31 -6.20
CA GLU A 152 7.72 26.41 -6.68
C GLU A 152 9.17 26.26 -6.18
N LEU A 153 9.33 25.91 -4.90
CA LEU A 153 10.65 25.63 -4.36
C LEU A 153 11.28 24.43 -5.07
N PHE A 154 10.49 23.38 -5.33
CA PHE A 154 11.01 22.20 -5.98
C PHE A 154 11.47 22.48 -7.42
N THR A 155 10.71 23.23 -8.22
CA THR A 155 11.10 23.61 -9.60
C THR A 155 12.34 24.47 -9.65
N LYS A 156 12.63 25.26 -8.60
CA LYS A 156 13.89 26.06 -8.51
C LYS A 156 15.14 25.18 -8.30
N ILE A 157 15.00 24.02 -7.66
CA ILE A 157 16.13 23.16 -7.29
C ILE A 157 16.39 21.99 -8.23
N ILE A 158 15.41 21.59 -9.06
CA ILE A 158 15.59 20.55 -10.05
C ILE A 158 16.18 21.12 -11.35
N ARG A 159 16.92 20.25 -12.08
CA ARG A 159 17.56 20.64 -13.37
C ARG A 159 16.86 20.05 -14.59
N ASP A 160 15.95 19.09 -14.39
CA ASP A 160 15.20 18.41 -15.46
C ASP A 160 14.15 19.37 -16.04
N PRO A 161 14.29 19.84 -17.30
CA PRO A 161 13.37 20.77 -17.92
C PRO A 161 11.96 20.14 -18.12
N ASN A 162 11.89 18.88 -18.52
CA ASN A 162 10.62 18.22 -18.75
C ASN A 162 9.80 18.09 -17.46
N LEU A 163 10.47 17.80 -16.34
CA LEU A 163 9.80 17.72 -15.05
C LEU A 163 9.38 19.13 -14.55
N LYS A 164 10.16 20.17 -14.85
CA LYS A 164 9.74 21.56 -14.56
C LYS A 164 8.48 21.92 -15.32
N ASP A 165 8.47 21.69 -16.63
CA ASP A 165 7.33 22.00 -17.48
C ASP A 165 6.08 21.21 -17.05
N LEU A 166 6.23 19.94 -16.68
CA LEU A 166 5.14 19.12 -16.15
C LEU A 166 4.54 19.74 -14.87
N ILE A 167 5.39 20.20 -13.94
CA ILE A 167 4.95 20.82 -12.70
C ILE A 167 4.31 22.18 -12.98
N ASP A 168 4.98 23.04 -13.75
CA ASP A 168 4.51 24.42 -14.00
C ASP A 168 3.16 24.43 -14.73
N SER A 169 2.94 23.48 -15.64
CA SER A 169 1.67 23.34 -16.35
C SER A 169 0.52 22.80 -15.46
N ASN A 170 0.82 22.14 -14.35
CA ASN A 170 -0.20 21.46 -13.55
C ASN A 170 -0.27 21.90 -12.08
N LYS A 171 0.68 22.74 -11.58
CA LYS A 171 0.75 23.15 -10.17
C LYS A 171 -0.51 23.83 -9.66
N SER A 172 -1.18 24.63 -10.49
CA SER A 172 -2.44 25.29 -10.10
C SER A 172 -3.53 24.27 -9.80
N LYS A 173 -3.74 23.30 -10.70
CA LYS A 173 -4.68 22.21 -10.54
C LYS A 173 -4.37 21.35 -9.31
N LEU A 174 -3.11 20.97 -9.14
CA LEU A 174 -2.69 20.16 -7.99
C LEU A 174 -2.84 20.91 -6.66
N ASN A 175 -2.52 22.19 -6.62
CA ASN A 175 -2.71 23.01 -5.42
C ASN A 175 -4.19 23.16 -5.06
N GLU A 176 -5.06 23.34 -6.05
CA GLU A 176 -6.53 23.35 -5.82
C GLU A 176 -7.02 22.01 -5.31
N PHE A 177 -6.59 20.90 -5.94
CA PHE A 177 -6.92 19.54 -5.49
C PHE A 177 -6.47 19.30 -4.03
N ILE A 178 -5.24 19.66 -3.69
CA ILE A 178 -4.70 19.56 -2.32
C ILE A 178 -5.52 20.42 -1.36
N LYS A 179 -5.85 21.66 -1.71
CA LYS A 179 -6.66 22.56 -0.89
C LYS A 179 -8.04 21.96 -0.60
N LYS A 180 -8.74 21.45 -1.62
CA LYS A 180 -10.05 20.79 -1.46
C LYS A 180 -9.92 19.55 -0.56
N GLY A 181 -8.88 18.72 -0.76
CA GLY A 181 -8.61 17.56 0.09
C GLY A 181 -8.35 17.94 1.55
N ASN A 182 -7.53 18.95 1.80
CA ASN A 182 -7.27 19.44 3.17
C ASN A 182 -8.56 19.96 3.85
N ASN A 183 -9.42 20.64 3.11
CA ASN A 183 -10.69 21.14 3.62
C ASN A 183 -11.69 20.01 3.93
N ALA A 184 -11.67 18.93 3.17
CA ALA A 184 -12.52 17.75 3.35
C ALA A 184 -12.05 16.83 4.50
N LEU A 185 -10.78 16.90 4.92
CA LEU A 185 -10.22 16.01 5.95
C LEU A 185 -11.04 15.93 7.24
N PRO A 186 -11.56 17.03 7.83
CA PRO A 186 -12.33 16.94 9.07
C PRO A 186 -13.62 16.13 8.92
N SER A 187 -14.28 16.20 7.76
CA SER A 187 -15.47 15.42 7.43
C SER A 187 -15.12 13.94 7.24
N VAL A 188 -14.15 13.67 6.38
CA VAL A 188 -13.72 12.30 6.01
C VAL A 188 -13.14 11.53 7.20
N LYS A 189 -12.51 12.20 8.17
CA LYS A 189 -11.99 11.57 9.39
C LYS A 189 -13.07 11.18 10.42
N LYS A 190 -14.33 11.52 10.22
CA LYS A 190 -15.42 11.12 11.14
C LYS A 190 -15.80 9.65 10.98
N ASN A 191 -15.58 9.07 9.81
CA ASN A 191 -15.89 7.68 9.51
C ASN A 191 -14.60 6.95 9.14
N LEU A 192 -14.00 6.24 10.10
CA LEU A 192 -12.75 5.52 9.91
C LEU A 192 -12.95 4.03 10.20
N CYS A 193 -12.36 3.20 9.36
CA CYS A 193 -12.24 1.76 9.57
C CYS A 193 -10.80 1.32 9.38
N TYR A 194 -10.48 0.09 9.78
CA TYR A 194 -9.22 -0.52 9.44
C TYR A 194 -9.13 -0.76 7.93
N SER A 195 -8.02 -0.38 7.32
CA SER A 195 -7.75 -0.59 5.91
C SER A 195 -6.30 -0.99 5.67
N HIS A 196 -6.03 -1.69 4.57
CA HIS A 196 -4.68 -2.11 4.17
C HIS A 196 -3.78 -0.93 3.80
N ASN A 197 -4.35 0.12 3.20
CA ASN A 197 -3.70 1.38 2.79
C ASN A 197 -2.52 1.28 1.80
N ASP A 198 -2.25 0.10 1.28
CA ASP A 198 -1.30 -0.14 0.17
C ASP A 198 -1.83 -1.29 -0.71
N TYR A 199 -3.12 -1.16 -1.08
CA TYR A 199 -3.89 -2.18 -1.80
C TYR A 199 -3.60 -2.10 -3.31
N LYS A 200 -2.39 -2.53 -3.69
CA LYS A 200 -1.85 -2.47 -5.06
C LYS A 200 -1.34 -3.82 -5.53
N HIS A 201 -1.09 -3.97 -6.82
CA HIS A 201 -0.74 -5.27 -7.45
C HIS A 201 0.43 -5.98 -6.77
N GLN A 202 1.49 -5.24 -6.37
CA GLN A 202 2.68 -5.83 -5.74
C GLN A 202 2.41 -6.41 -4.35
N ASN A 203 1.29 -6.05 -3.73
CA ASN A 203 0.90 -6.50 -2.40
C ASN A 203 -0.23 -7.53 -2.42
N ILE A 204 -0.57 -8.03 -3.61
CA ILE A 204 -1.60 -9.04 -3.82
C ILE A 204 -1.06 -10.16 -4.68
N LEU A 205 -1.03 -11.37 -4.11
CA LEU A 205 -0.64 -12.58 -4.81
C LEU A 205 -1.87 -13.33 -5.28
N TRP A 206 -1.77 -13.97 -6.43
CA TRP A 206 -2.87 -14.67 -7.08
C TRP A 206 -2.55 -16.13 -7.36
N ASN A 207 -3.53 -16.97 -7.08
CA ASN A 207 -3.61 -18.35 -7.53
C ASN A 207 -4.92 -18.49 -8.30
N ASP A 208 -4.86 -18.40 -9.62
CA ASP A 208 -6.02 -18.19 -10.47
C ASP A 208 -6.84 -16.96 -9.98
N LYS A 209 -8.08 -17.12 -9.58
CA LYS A 209 -8.97 -16.04 -9.09
C LYS A 209 -8.90 -15.83 -7.58
N LYS A 210 -8.09 -16.60 -6.86
CA LYS A 210 -7.96 -16.47 -5.40
C LYS A 210 -6.81 -15.54 -5.06
N MET A 211 -7.12 -14.48 -4.32
CA MET A 211 -6.13 -13.52 -3.87
C MET A 211 -5.60 -13.81 -2.47
N THR A 212 -4.37 -13.39 -2.23
CA THR A 212 -3.70 -13.45 -0.93
C THR A 212 -3.01 -12.12 -0.67
N LEU A 213 -3.35 -11.47 0.44
CA LEU A 213 -2.77 -10.18 0.84
C LEU A 213 -1.40 -10.37 1.49
N ILE A 214 -0.50 -9.46 1.17
CA ILE A 214 0.83 -9.35 1.80
C ILE A 214 1.13 -7.89 2.14
N ASP A 215 2.16 -7.68 2.94
CA ASP A 215 2.72 -6.36 3.29
C ASP A 215 1.73 -5.37 3.93
N PHE A 216 1.40 -5.65 5.19
CA PHE A 216 0.53 -4.81 6.02
C PHE A 216 1.22 -3.57 6.62
N ASP A 217 2.43 -3.20 6.17
CA ASP A 217 3.24 -2.13 6.78
C ASP A 217 2.58 -0.75 6.72
N ALA A 218 1.76 -0.49 5.71
CA ALA A 218 1.01 0.76 5.57
C ALA A 218 -0.35 0.74 6.28
N SER A 219 -0.83 -0.44 6.71
CA SER A 219 -2.18 -0.59 7.25
C SER A 219 -2.44 0.29 8.48
N GLY A 220 -3.66 0.72 8.62
CA GLY A 220 -4.10 1.61 9.68
C GLY A 220 -5.54 2.08 9.47
N LEU A 221 -5.95 3.10 10.19
CA LEU A 221 -7.28 3.68 10.04
C LEU A 221 -7.35 4.60 8.82
N SER A 222 -8.35 4.40 7.97
CA SER A 222 -8.72 5.29 6.88
C SER A 222 -10.23 5.30 6.66
N ASN A 223 -10.71 6.29 5.91
CA ASN A 223 -12.10 6.34 5.54
C ASN A 223 -12.39 5.26 4.48
N PRO A 224 -13.45 4.43 4.66
CA PRO A 224 -13.75 3.33 3.73
C PRO A 224 -14.05 3.81 2.31
N THR A 225 -14.76 4.95 2.16
CA THR A 225 -15.08 5.52 0.85
C THR A 225 -13.84 6.05 0.14
N ALA A 226 -12.95 6.76 0.84
CA ALA A 226 -11.71 7.26 0.24
C ALA A 226 -10.75 6.11 -0.13
N ALA A 227 -10.67 5.06 0.70
CA ALA A 227 -9.88 3.86 0.40
C ALA A 227 -10.46 3.06 -0.78
N LEU A 228 -11.80 2.97 -0.89
CA LEU A 228 -12.50 2.40 -2.05
C LEU A 228 -12.09 3.12 -3.34
N ILE A 229 -12.20 4.45 -3.35
CA ILE A 229 -11.89 5.29 -4.53
C ILE A 229 -10.41 5.11 -4.95
N GLU A 230 -9.48 5.13 -3.99
CA GLU A 230 -8.06 4.91 -4.29
C GLU A 230 -7.81 3.56 -4.95
N SER A 231 -8.45 2.50 -4.46
CA SER A 231 -8.32 1.16 -5.01
C SER A 231 -8.99 1.04 -6.37
N ALA A 232 -10.22 1.53 -6.54
CA ALA A 232 -10.93 1.54 -7.81
C ALA A 232 -10.10 2.25 -8.90
N PHE A 233 -9.56 3.43 -8.61
CA PHE A 233 -8.67 4.14 -9.51
C PHE A 233 -7.37 3.36 -9.81
N THR A 234 -6.77 2.73 -8.79
CA THR A 234 -5.52 1.98 -8.97
C THR A 234 -5.71 0.81 -9.94
N TYR A 235 -6.84 0.11 -9.88
CA TYR A 235 -7.11 -1.07 -10.70
C TYR A 235 -7.79 -0.77 -12.04
N SER A 236 -8.37 0.42 -12.21
CA SER A 236 -8.92 0.88 -13.48
C SER A 236 -7.92 1.64 -14.37
N ARG A 237 -6.72 1.96 -13.84
CA ARG A 237 -5.73 2.73 -14.58
C ARG A 237 -4.95 1.83 -15.55
N GLN A 238 -5.01 2.15 -16.84
CA GLN A 238 -4.26 1.48 -17.92
C GLN A 238 -3.57 2.53 -18.80
N ASN A 239 -2.28 2.37 -19.11
CA ASN A 239 -1.53 3.23 -20.05
C ASN A 239 -1.71 4.75 -19.84
N ASN A 240 -1.72 5.23 -18.60
CA ASN A 240 -2.02 6.62 -18.22
C ASN A 240 -3.43 7.11 -18.56
N GLU A 241 -4.37 6.21 -18.73
CA GLU A 241 -5.80 6.48 -18.89
C GLU A 241 -6.60 5.75 -17.81
N ILE A 242 -7.85 6.12 -17.64
CA ILE A 242 -8.79 5.46 -16.73
C ILE A 242 -9.76 4.64 -17.59
N ASN A 243 -9.81 3.33 -17.34
CA ASN A 243 -10.91 2.51 -17.82
C ASN A 243 -12.11 2.74 -16.89
N TYR A 244 -13.06 3.53 -17.33
CA TYR A 244 -14.23 3.89 -16.51
C TYR A 244 -15.15 2.70 -16.21
N ASP A 245 -15.23 1.72 -17.11
CA ASP A 245 -16.02 0.50 -16.88
C ASP A 245 -15.42 -0.33 -15.72
N ASP A 246 -14.09 -0.42 -15.64
CA ASP A 246 -13.41 -1.11 -14.55
C ASP A 246 -13.53 -0.35 -13.22
N PHE A 247 -13.50 0.99 -13.26
CA PHE A 247 -13.76 1.83 -12.10
C PHE A 247 -15.18 1.64 -11.58
N GLU A 248 -16.17 1.71 -12.46
CA GLU A 248 -17.58 1.49 -12.15
C GLU A 248 -17.81 0.08 -11.59
N LEU A 249 -17.26 -0.95 -12.24
CA LEU A 249 -17.35 -2.33 -11.78
C LEU A 249 -16.81 -2.50 -10.37
N TYR A 250 -15.67 -1.87 -10.06
CA TYR A 250 -15.08 -1.92 -8.72
C TYR A 250 -16.02 -1.28 -7.68
N ILE A 251 -16.50 -0.06 -7.94
CA ILE A 251 -17.40 0.68 -7.05
C ILE A 251 -18.68 -0.11 -6.82
N LYS A 252 -19.35 -0.54 -7.89
CA LYS A 252 -20.59 -1.32 -7.83
C LYS A 252 -20.42 -2.59 -7.00
N THR A 253 -19.39 -3.38 -7.29
CA THR A 253 -19.11 -4.63 -6.58
C THR A 253 -18.83 -4.39 -5.10
N TYR A 254 -18.10 -3.31 -4.77
CA TYR A 254 -17.87 -2.95 -3.38
C TYR A 254 -19.16 -2.58 -2.67
N LEU A 255 -20.04 -1.78 -3.29
CA LEU A 255 -21.33 -1.36 -2.74
C LEU A 255 -22.25 -2.56 -2.50
N GLU A 256 -22.30 -3.51 -3.42
CA GLU A 256 -23.08 -4.76 -3.26
C GLU A 256 -22.64 -5.56 -2.02
N GLU A 257 -21.34 -5.60 -1.72
CA GLU A 257 -20.81 -6.31 -0.56
C GLU A 257 -20.85 -5.46 0.72
N TYR A 258 -20.47 -4.17 0.65
CA TYR A 258 -20.35 -3.26 1.81
C TYR A 258 -21.68 -2.66 2.25
N GLY A 259 -22.54 -2.32 1.30
CA GLY A 259 -23.74 -1.53 1.49
C GLY A 259 -23.54 -0.04 1.14
N PRO A 260 -24.54 0.82 1.39
CA PRO A 260 -24.46 2.23 1.02
C PRO A 260 -23.37 2.97 1.78
N LEU A 261 -22.71 3.90 1.08
CA LEU A 261 -21.70 4.76 1.68
C LEU A 261 -22.36 5.81 2.56
N LYS A 262 -21.69 6.18 3.66
CA LYS A 262 -22.15 7.18 4.63
C LYS A 262 -21.52 8.55 4.41
N ASP A 263 -20.46 8.61 3.61
CA ASP A 263 -19.64 9.78 3.39
C ASP A 263 -20.07 10.53 2.13
N ASN A 264 -19.76 11.83 2.07
CA ASN A 264 -19.82 12.56 0.82
C ASN A 264 -18.75 12.04 -0.14
N PHE A 265 -19.17 11.44 -1.26
CA PHE A 265 -18.27 10.80 -2.21
C PHE A 265 -17.27 11.80 -2.82
N LYS A 266 -17.74 13.02 -3.15
CA LYS A 266 -16.90 14.08 -3.72
C LYS A 266 -15.81 14.55 -2.75
N ASP A 267 -16.10 14.68 -1.47
CA ASP A 267 -15.11 14.98 -0.43
C ASP A 267 -14.08 13.85 -0.34
N CYS A 268 -14.53 12.60 -0.42
CA CYS A 268 -13.67 11.42 -0.40
C CYS A 268 -12.79 11.30 -1.65
N LEU A 269 -13.23 11.74 -2.84
CA LEU A 269 -12.40 11.84 -4.04
C LEU A 269 -11.16 12.71 -3.77
N TYR A 270 -11.33 13.90 -3.19
CA TYR A 270 -10.20 14.79 -2.90
C TYR A 270 -9.25 14.23 -1.82
N VAL A 271 -9.74 13.40 -0.90
CA VAL A 271 -8.90 12.81 0.16
C VAL A 271 -8.29 11.48 -0.25
N SER A 272 -8.86 10.76 -1.21
CA SER A 272 -8.42 9.42 -1.61
C SER A 272 -6.93 9.36 -2.01
N MET A 273 -6.40 10.42 -2.60
CA MET A 273 -5.00 10.51 -3.01
C MET A 273 -4.04 11.02 -1.91
N ASN A 274 -4.51 11.18 -0.67
CA ASN A 274 -3.70 11.73 0.41
C ASN A 274 -2.39 10.94 0.65
N GLY A 275 -2.45 9.61 0.62
CA GLY A 275 -1.27 8.75 0.74
C GLY A 275 -0.26 8.96 -0.40
N LYS A 276 -0.74 9.09 -1.64
CA LYS A 276 0.10 9.34 -2.82
C LYS A 276 0.72 10.74 -2.79
N LEU A 277 0.00 11.74 -2.29
CA LEU A 277 0.54 13.09 -2.09
C LEU A 277 1.62 13.12 -1.00
N GLN A 278 1.44 12.39 0.11
CA GLN A 278 2.49 12.23 1.12
C GLN A 278 3.75 11.57 0.52
N TRP A 279 3.55 10.54 -0.31
CA TRP A 279 4.64 9.86 -0.99
C TRP A 279 5.35 10.75 -2.02
N LEU A 280 4.59 11.53 -2.80
CA LEU A 280 5.16 12.53 -3.71
C LEU A 280 6.08 13.50 -2.96
N ASN A 281 5.63 14.05 -1.84
CA ASN A 281 6.42 14.97 -1.02
C ASN A 281 7.73 14.31 -0.54
N TYR A 282 7.68 13.05 -0.11
CA TYR A 282 8.86 12.27 0.24
C TYR A 282 9.81 12.05 -0.94
N LEU A 283 9.28 11.70 -2.12
CA LEU A 283 10.08 11.50 -3.34
C LEU A 283 10.79 12.80 -3.78
N MET A 284 10.09 13.94 -3.71
CA MET A 284 10.63 15.27 -3.99
C MET A 284 11.78 15.59 -3.01
N PHE A 285 11.56 15.35 -1.71
CA PHE A 285 12.60 15.53 -0.69
C PHE A 285 13.84 14.66 -0.94
N LYS A 286 13.64 13.40 -1.37
CA LYS A 286 14.72 12.46 -1.72
C LYS A 286 15.29 12.66 -3.12
N LYS A 287 14.77 13.60 -3.91
CA LYS A 287 15.16 13.88 -5.30
C LYS A 287 15.14 12.66 -6.22
N ARG A 288 14.16 11.78 -6.01
CA ARG A 288 13.95 10.57 -6.86
C ARG A 288 13.17 10.95 -8.12
N LEU A 289 13.80 11.67 -9.07
CA LEU A 289 13.12 12.39 -10.14
C LEU A 289 12.23 11.51 -11.03
N LYS A 290 12.66 10.30 -11.38
CA LYS A 290 11.84 9.35 -12.18
C LYS A 290 10.53 8.99 -11.45
N ASP A 291 10.64 8.72 -10.15
CA ASP A 291 9.47 8.36 -9.34
C ASP A 291 8.55 9.56 -9.12
N VAL A 292 9.13 10.77 -8.98
CA VAL A 292 8.38 12.04 -8.91
C VAL A 292 7.55 12.22 -10.17
N THR A 293 8.14 12.05 -11.37
CA THR A 293 7.43 12.19 -12.65
C THR A 293 6.27 11.19 -12.75
N SER A 294 6.51 9.91 -12.43
CA SER A 294 5.47 8.88 -12.45
C SER A 294 4.33 9.19 -11.48
N MET A 295 4.66 9.65 -10.27
CA MET A 295 3.65 10.00 -9.27
C MET A 295 2.85 11.25 -9.66
N LEU A 296 3.51 12.28 -10.22
CA LEU A 296 2.83 13.46 -10.74
C LEU A 296 1.84 13.11 -11.85
N ASN A 297 2.24 12.30 -12.83
CA ASN A 297 1.34 11.86 -13.90
C ASN A 297 0.10 11.13 -13.32
N THR A 298 0.30 10.29 -12.32
CA THR A 298 -0.80 9.62 -11.62
C THR A 298 -1.76 10.60 -10.95
N LEU A 299 -1.23 11.59 -10.22
CA LEU A 299 -2.02 12.59 -9.51
C LEU A 299 -2.72 13.57 -10.46
N ILE A 300 -2.05 13.98 -11.54
CA ILE A 300 -2.62 14.84 -12.58
C ILE A 300 -3.78 14.13 -13.27
N LEU A 301 -3.59 12.87 -13.65
CA LEU A 301 -4.66 12.06 -14.26
C LEU A 301 -5.87 12.00 -13.32
N PHE A 302 -5.67 11.67 -12.05
CA PHE A 302 -6.76 11.60 -11.09
C PHE A 302 -7.45 12.96 -10.90
N ALA A 303 -6.67 14.02 -10.62
CA ALA A 303 -7.21 15.36 -10.39
C ALA A 303 -7.97 15.95 -11.58
N SER A 304 -7.62 15.51 -12.81
CA SER A 304 -8.30 15.93 -14.04
C SER A 304 -9.64 15.22 -14.28
N ASN A 305 -9.89 14.11 -13.57
CA ASN A 305 -11.08 13.27 -13.78
C ASN A 305 -12.02 13.22 -12.58
N VAL A 306 -11.83 14.07 -11.56
CA VAL A 306 -12.62 14.05 -10.32
C VAL A 306 -14.13 14.19 -10.60
N GLU A 307 -14.52 15.09 -11.50
CA GLU A 307 -15.95 15.29 -11.81
C GLU A 307 -16.53 14.07 -12.52
N THR A 308 -15.84 13.50 -13.51
CA THR A 308 -16.29 12.29 -14.21
C THR A 308 -16.41 11.09 -13.26
N LEU A 309 -15.44 10.91 -12.35
CA LEU A 309 -15.50 9.83 -11.36
C LEU A 309 -16.65 10.02 -10.36
N ASN A 310 -17.00 11.28 -10.04
CA ASN A 310 -18.17 11.59 -9.23
C ASN A 310 -19.48 11.28 -9.97
N GLU A 311 -19.59 11.68 -11.24
CA GLU A 311 -20.75 11.39 -12.08
C GLU A 311 -21.00 9.88 -12.24
N ILE A 312 -19.93 9.07 -12.40
CA ILE A 312 -20.06 7.60 -12.44
C ILE A 312 -20.71 7.08 -11.15
N TYR A 313 -20.26 7.57 -9.99
CA TYR A 313 -20.85 7.18 -8.72
C TYR A 313 -22.31 7.63 -8.58
N GLU A 314 -22.63 8.88 -8.95
CA GLU A 314 -23.99 9.40 -8.91
C GLU A 314 -24.97 8.61 -9.78
N ASN A 315 -24.50 8.07 -10.90
CA ASN A 315 -25.29 7.22 -11.78
C ASN A 315 -25.50 5.78 -11.26
N LEU A 316 -24.71 5.36 -10.26
CA LEU A 316 -24.81 4.02 -9.64
C LEU A 316 -25.80 3.96 -8.48
N ILE A 317 -26.15 5.11 -7.87
CA ILE A 317 -27.00 5.20 -6.68
C ILE A 317 -28.36 5.80 -7.01
#